data_cb72590b1aa1d2efc0fd05a95c26673b
#
_entry.id   cb72590b1aa1d2efc0fd05a95c26673b
#
_cell.length_a   1.000
_cell.length_b   1.000
_cell.length_c   1.000
_cell.angle_alpha   90.00
_cell.angle_beta   90.00
_cell.angle_gamma   90.00
#
_symmetry.space_group_name_H-M   'P 1'
#
loop_
_entity.id
_entity.type
_entity.pdbx_description
1 polymer ?
#
loop_
_entity_poly.entity_id
_entity_poly.type
_entity_poly.pdbx_seq_one_letter_code
_entity_poly.pdbx_strand_id
1 'polypeptide(L)'
;VVYNDFYIEDGAQVTIVAGCGIHNSGCNDSRHDGIHTFHVGKNANVRYEEKHYGEGEGTGGRILNPVTKIILEANSVFTLDTVQIKGVDSTKRETQVEMGENAKLFVMEKLMTHDKQNAISNMDVYLNGGGSSAQIISRSVARGESRQVFHPKAVGRALCHAHIQCDSIIMDQAK
;
A
#
# COMPACT_ATOMS: atom_id res chain seq x y z
N VAL A 1 -3.80 15.61 -8.12
CA VAL A 1 -3.95 14.99 -6.80
C VAL A 1 -5.42 14.68 -6.58
N VAL A 2 -5.72 13.45 -6.11
CA VAL A 2 -7.09 13.00 -5.81
C VAL A 2 -7.15 12.65 -4.32
N TYR A 3 -8.16 13.12 -3.62
CA TYR A 3 -8.42 12.82 -2.23
C TYR A 3 -9.68 11.97 -2.12
N ASN A 4 -9.59 10.84 -1.42
CA ASN A 4 -10.71 9.97 -1.11
C ASN A 4 -10.73 9.72 0.40
N ASP A 5 -11.79 10.16 1.07
CA ASP A 5 -12.00 9.92 2.48
C ASP A 5 -13.12 8.90 2.67
N PHE A 6 -12.82 7.82 3.38
CA PHE A 6 -13.74 6.74 3.66
C PHE A 6 -14.08 6.72 5.15
N TYR A 7 -15.34 6.86 5.47
CA TYR A 7 -15.86 6.78 6.83
C TYR A 7 -16.63 5.48 6.97
N ILE A 8 -16.09 4.55 7.74
CA ILE A 8 -16.69 3.25 8.00
C ILE A 8 -17.23 3.26 9.43
N GLU A 9 -18.55 3.21 9.55
CA GLU A 9 -19.24 3.28 10.81
C GLU A 9 -19.00 2.04 11.69
N ASP A 10 -19.32 2.16 12.98
CA ASP A 10 -19.17 1.08 13.96
C ASP A 10 -19.89 -0.19 13.51
N GLY A 11 -19.20 -1.32 13.57
CA GLY A 11 -19.73 -2.63 13.20
C GLY A 11 -19.94 -2.87 11.71
N ALA A 12 -19.65 -1.91 10.84
CA ALA A 12 -19.83 -2.07 9.40
C ALA A 12 -18.84 -3.07 8.81
N GLN A 13 -19.30 -3.81 7.80
CA GLN A 13 -18.46 -4.74 7.01
C GLN A 13 -18.43 -4.26 5.58
N VAL A 14 -17.25 -3.84 5.10
CA VAL A 14 -17.11 -3.16 3.82
C VAL A 14 -15.97 -3.76 3.00
N THR A 15 -16.23 -4.03 1.73
CA THR A 15 -15.19 -4.30 0.74
C THR A 15 -15.11 -3.15 -0.24
N ILE A 16 -13.91 -2.59 -0.40
CA ILE A 16 -13.63 -1.50 -1.33
C ILE A 16 -12.60 -2.00 -2.33
N VAL A 17 -12.90 -1.87 -3.61
CA VAL A 17 -11.99 -2.19 -4.70
C VAL A 17 -11.64 -0.90 -5.44
N ALA A 18 -10.38 -0.55 -5.48
CA ALA A 18 -9.88 0.63 -6.19
C ALA A 18 -8.90 0.24 -7.28
N GLY A 19 -8.98 0.94 -8.40
CA GLY A 19 -8.01 0.87 -9.48
C GLY A 19 -7.39 2.23 -9.73
N CYS A 20 -6.08 2.36 -9.52
CA CYS A 20 -5.35 3.56 -9.87
C CYS A 20 -4.52 3.27 -11.12
N GLY A 21 -5.02 3.74 -12.26
CA GLY A 21 -4.38 3.62 -13.55
C GLY A 21 -3.71 4.92 -13.98
N ILE A 22 -2.61 4.81 -14.70
CA ILE A 22 -1.97 5.95 -15.34
C ILE A 22 -1.74 5.67 -16.81
N HIS A 23 -2.25 6.56 -17.66
CA HIS A 23 -2.08 6.45 -19.12
C HIS A 23 -1.13 7.53 -19.61
N ASN A 24 -0.17 7.13 -20.45
CA ASN A 24 0.72 8.06 -21.12
C ASN A 24 0.85 7.70 -22.61
N SER A 25 0.39 8.61 -23.47
CA SER A 25 0.49 8.51 -24.93
C SER A 25 1.43 9.57 -25.55
N GLY A 26 2.06 10.39 -24.70
CA GLY A 26 2.92 11.50 -25.12
C GLY A 26 4.38 11.34 -24.72
N CYS A 27 5.13 12.43 -24.87
CA CYS A 27 6.56 12.50 -24.51
C CYS A 27 6.81 13.13 -23.11
N ASN A 28 5.81 13.76 -22.53
CA ASN A 28 5.90 14.31 -21.17
C ASN A 28 5.46 13.28 -20.14
N ASP A 29 5.94 13.40 -18.90
CA ASP A 29 5.54 12.54 -17.83
C ASP A 29 4.05 12.70 -17.47
N SER A 30 3.39 11.60 -17.26
CA SER A 30 2.06 11.53 -16.65
C SER A 30 2.20 11.17 -15.18
N ARG A 31 1.47 11.89 -14.31
CA ARG A 31 1.56 11.68 -12.86
C ARG A 31 0.18 11.59 -12.21
N HIS A 32 0.02 10.62 -11.34
CA HIS A 32 -1.15 10.47 -10.50
C HIS A 32 -0.74 10.35 -9.02
N ASP A 33 -1.21 11.28 -8.20
CA ASP A 33 -1.04 11.26 -6.76
C ASP A 33 -2.43 11.06 -6.11
N GLY A 34 -2.67 9.88 -5.56
CA GLY A 34 -3.90 9.54 -4.85
C GLY A 34 -3.68 9.53 -3.34
N ILE A 35 -4.54 10.18 -2.58
CA ILE A 35 -4.53 10.17 -1.12
C ILE A 35 -5.82 9.56 -0.64
N HIS A 36 -5.73 8.42 0.04
CA HIS A 36 -6.85 7.64 0.54
C HIS A 36 -6.79 7.60 2.06
N THR A 37 -7.81 8.12 2.72
CA THR A 37 -7.90 8.13 4.18
C THR A 37 -9.09 7.29 4.63
N PHE A 38 -8.83 6.33 5.51
CA PHE A 38 -9.84 5.44 6.08
C PHE A 38 -10.02 5.73 7.56
N HIS A 39 -11.22 6.13 7.94
CA HIS A 39 -11.66 6.25 9.32
C HIS A 39 -12.54 5.04 9.64
N VAL A 40 -11.99 4.08 10.39
CA VAL A 40 -12.64 2.79 10.65
C VAL A 40 -13.15 2.73 12.07
N GLY A 41 -14.47 2.69 12.21
CA GLY A 41 -15.18 2.65 13.49
C GLY A 41 -14.97 1.34 14.26
N LYS A 42 -15.42 1.33 15.51
CA LYS A 42 -15.28 0.19 16.42
C LYS A 42 -15.96 -1.06 15.86
N ASN A 43 -15.33 -2.22 16.02
CA ASN A 43 -15.86 -3.51 15.57
C ASN A 43 -16.13 -3.58 14.06
N ALA A 44 -15.69 -2.62 13.28
CA ALA A 44 -15.83 -2.64 11.81
C ALA A 44 -14.81 -3.56 11.18
N ASN A 45 -15.12 -4.07 9.99
CA ASN A 45 -14.25 -4.94 9.21
C ASN A 45 -14.17 -4.40 7.78
N VAL A 46 -12.97 -4.02 7.35
CA VAL A 46 -12.72 -3.46 6.03
C VAL A 46 -11.76 -4.35 5.25
N ARG A 47 -12.13 -4.67 4.02
CA ARG A 47 -11.23 -5.21 3.01
C ARG A 47 -11.03 -4.16 1.92
N TYR A 48 -9.80 -3.72 1.72
CA TYR A 48 -9.41 -2.78 0.68
C TYR A 48 -8.46 -3.45 -0.32
N GLU A 49 -8.91 -3.57 -1.54
CA GLU A 49 -8.12 -4.11 -2.65
C GLU A 49 -7.76 -2.97 -3.60
N GLU A 50 -6.47 -2.74 -3.79
CA GLU A 50 -5.95 -1.68 -4.64
C GLU A 50 -5.06 -2.24 -5.75
N LYS A 51 -5.39 -1.89 -7.00
CA LYS A 51 -4.59 -2.26 -8.17
C LYS A 51 -3.97 -1.03 -8.81
N HIS A 52 -2.67 -1.08 -9.02
CA HIS A 52 -1.91 -0.04 -9.71
C HIS A 52 -1.42 -0.57 -11.06
N TYR A 53 -1.63 0.21 -12.12
CA TYR A 53 -1.18 -0.15 -13.46
C TYR A 53 -0.89 1.08 -14.30
N GLY A 54 0.04 0.93 -15.25
CA GLY A 54 0.35 1.93 -16.25
C GLY A 54 0.07 1.39 -17.66
N GLU A 55 -0.40 2.26 -18.53
CA GLU A 55 -0.73 1.96 -19.93
C GLU A 55 -0.26 3.07 -20.87
N GLY A 56 -0.31 2.80 -22.16
CA GLY A 56 0.04 3.74 -23.23
C GLY A 56 1.42 3.52 -23.81
N GLU A 57 1.58 3.96 -25.05
CA GLU A 57 2.80 3.79 -25.87
C GLU A 57 3.68 5.05 -25.88
N GLY A 58 3.38 6.03 -25.05
CA GLY A 58 4.16 7.25 -24.92
C GLY A 58 5.55 7.00 -24.35
N THR A 59 6.48 7.89 -24.67
CA THR A 59 7.86 7.85 -24.19
C THR A 59 8.07 8.56 -22.85
N GLY A 60 7.09 9.34 -22.40
CA GLY A 60 7.09 9.97 -21.08
C GLY A 60 6.87 8.96 -19.95
N GLY A 61 7.36 9.28 -18.76
CA GLY A 61 7.24 8.44 -17.58
C GLY A 61 5.79 8.33 -17.07
N ARG A 62 5.46 7.18 -16.51
CA ARG A 62 4.20 6.89 -15.79
C ARG A 62 4.51 6.84 -14.31
N ILE A 63 4.14 7.91 -13.60
CA ILE A 63 4.48 8.13 -12.19
C ILE A 63 3.21 8.01 -11.34
N LEU A 64 3.22 7.09 -10.37
CA LEU A 64 2.10 6.81 -9.49
C LEU A 64 2.55 6.84 -8.03
N ASN A 65 2.12 7.85 -7.26
CA ASN A 65 2.50 8.00 -5.86
C ASN A 65 1.26 7.93 -4.95
N PRO A 66 0.83 6.75 -4.53
CA PRO A 66 -0.30 6.60 -3.63
C PRO A 66 0.12 6.90 -2.17
N VAL A 67 -0.77 7.57 -1.45
CA VAL A 67 -0.70 7.74 0.00
C VAL A 67 -1.93 7.11 0.62
N THR A 68 -1.74 6.21 1.56
CA THR A 68 -2.84 5.53 2.27
C THR A 68 -2.71 5.79 3.77
N LYS A 69 -3.75 6.36 4.36
CA LYS A 69 -3.84 6.62 5.80
C LYS A 69 -4.99 5.81 6.39
N ILE A 70 -4.74 5.07 7.45
CA ILE A 70 -5.73 4.19 8.07
C ILE A 70 -5.76 4.46 9.57
N ILE A 71 -6.93 4.80 10.08
CA ILE A 71 -7.18 4.99 11.51
C ILE A 71 -8.17 3.91 11.95
N LEU A 72 -7.70 2.99 12.79
CA LEU A 72 -8.46 1.84 13.28
C LEU A 72 -8.88 2.08 14.72
N GLU A 73 -10.19 2.16 14.98
CA GLU A 73 -10.73 2.17 16.32
C GLU A 73 -10.72 0.76 16.94
N ALA A 74 -11.16 0.67 18.20
CA ALA A 74 -11.09 -0.58 18.97
C ALA A 74 -11.81 -1.74 18.29
N ASN A 75 -11.19 -2.92 18.34
CA ASN A 75 -11.70 -4.19 17.81
C ASN A 75 -11.98 -4.20 16.29
N SER A 76 -11.52 -3.19 15.56
CA SER A 76 -11.67 -3.15 14.10
C SER A 76 -10.64 -4.04 13.41
N VAL A 77 -10.97 -4.44 12.19
CA VAL A 77 -10.11 -5.26 11.33
C VAL A 77 -9.96 -4.59 9.98
N PHE A 78 -8.73 -4.44 9.50
CA PHE A 78 -8.44 -3.91 8.17
C PHE A 78 -7.53 -4.86 7.40
N THR A 79 -7.96 -5.24 6.21
CA THR A 79 -7.16 -6.00 5.26
C THR A 79 -6.83 -5.11 4.07
N LEU A 80 -5.54 -4.87 3.85
CA LEU A 80 -5.01 -4.12 2.71
C LEU A 80 -4.33 -5.09 1.74
N ASP A 81 -4.87 -5.24 0.54
CA ASP A 81 -4.29 -6.05 -0.53
C ASP A 81 -3.93 -5.12 -1.70
N THR A 82 -2.64 -4.94 -1.96
CA THR A 82 -2.15 -4.07 -3.03
C THR A 82 -1.39 -4.84 -4.08
N VAL A 83 -1.67 -4.53 -5.35
CA VAL A 83 -1.04 -5.18 -6.49
C VAL A 83 -0.53 -4.13 -7.48
N GLN A 84 0.77 -4.18 -7.81
CA GLN A 84 1.39 -3.41 -8.88
C GLN A 84 2.30 -4.32 -9.70
N ILE A 85 1.89 -4.67 -10.92
CA ILE A 85 2.58 -5.69 -11.72
C ILE A 85 3.21 -5.12 -12.98
N LYS A 86 2.61 -4.10 -13.61
CA LYS A 86 3.13 -3.58 -14.88
C LYS A 86 2.84 -2.11 -15.12
N GLY A 87 3.66 -1.52 -15.97
CA GLY A 87 3.39 -0.26 -16.63
C GLY A 87 3.64 1.00 -15.83
N VAL A 88 3.99 0.90 -14.56
CA VAL A 88 4.37 2.06 -13.73
C VAL A 88 5.87 2.19 -13.71
N ASP A 89 6.40 3.31 -14.21
CA ASP A 89 7.84 3.53 -14.34
C ASP A 89 8.46 3.98 -13.02
N SER A 90 7.72 4.76 -12.23
CA SER A 90 8.13 5.19 -10.90
C SER A 90 6.96 5.24 -9.94
N THR A 91 7.15 4.68 -8.76
CA THR A 91 6.17 4.78 -7.66
C THR A 91 6.86 5.05 -6.34
N LYS A 92 6.24 5.93 -5.54
CA LYS A 92 6.56 6.10 -4.13
C LYS A 92 5.28 5.97 -3.34
N ARG A 93 5.10 4.82 -2.70
CA ARG A 93 3.95 4.52 -1.84
C ARG A 93 4.27 4.93 -0.41
N GLU A 94 3.35 5.65 0.20
CA GLU A 94 3.39 5.99 1.61
C GLU A 94 2.14 5.44 2.30
N THR A 95 2.32 4.58 3.29
CA THR A 95 1.22 4.00 4.07
C THR A 95 1.43 4.31 5.54
N GLN A 96 0.41 4.85 6.20
CA GLN A 96 0.42 5.13 7.63
C GLN A 96 -0.80 4.52 8.29
N VAL A 97 -0.61 3.79 9.39
CA VAL A 97 -1.69 3.14 10.14
C VAL A 97 -1.58 3.47 11.62
N GLU A 98 -2.68 3.95 12.19
CA GLU A 98 -2.86 4.13 13.63
C GLU A 98 -3.84 3.09 14.16
N MET A 99 -3.44 2.30 15.14
CA MET A 99 -4.21 1.15 15.61
C MET A 99 -4.65 1.31 17.06
N GLY A 100 -5.96 1.26 17.27
CA GLY A 100 -6.59 1.25 18.59
C GLY A 100 -6.52 -0.12 19.29
N GLU A 101 -7.19 -0.22 20.42
CA GLU A 101 -7.23 -1.42 21.26
C GLU A 101 -7.81 -2.62 20.50
N ASN A 102 -7.14 -3.78 20.56
CA ASN A 102 -7.51 -5.02 19.88
C ASN A 102 -7.73 -4.89 18.35
N ALA A 103 -7.30 -3.81 17.74
CA ALA A 103 -7.38 -3.65 16.28
C ALA A 103 -6.42 -4.62 15.57
N LYS A 104 -6.83 -5.09 14.39
CA LYS A 104 -6.06 -6.04 13.58
C LYS A 104 -5.83 -5.48 12.19
N LEU A 105 -4.57 -5.54 11.75
CA LEU A 105 -4.15 -5.13 10.41
C LEU A 105 -3.52 -6.31 9.67
N PHE A 106 -3.99 -6.55 8.46
CA PHE A 106 -3.38 -7.50 7.53
C PHE A 106 -3.00 -6.76 6.25
N VAL A 107 -1.72 -6.79 5.89
CA VAL A 107 -1.22 -6.19 4.66
C VAL A 107 -0.59 -7.26 3.80
N MET A 108 -1.03 -7.32 2.54
CA MET A 108 -0.40 -8.09 1.48
C MET A 108 -0.05 -7.16 0.33
N GLU A 109 1.23 -6.89 0.14
CA GLU A 109 1.74 -6.15 -1.00
C GLU A 109 2.32 -7.11 -2.04
N LYS A 110 1.90 -6.97 -3.30
CA LYS A 110 2.43 -7.71 -4.44
C LYS A 110 3.01 -6.72 -5.44
N LEU A 111 4.31 -6.78 -5.65
CA LEU A 111 5.04 -5.82 -6.47
C LEU A 111 5.90 -6.52 -7.51
N MET A 112 5.79 -6.11 -8.76
CA MET A 112 6.71 -6.51 -9.81
C MET A 112 7.27 -5.28 -10.51
N THR A 113 8.58 -5.27 -10.69
CA THR A 113 9.27 -4.23 -11.48
C THR A 113 10.18 -4.87 -12.52
N HIS A 114 10.35 -4.19 -13.64
CA HIS A 114 11.22 -4.62 -14.72
C HIS A 114 11.87 -3.42 -15.42
N ASP A 115 12.75 -3.66 -16.37
CA ASP A 115 13.51 -2.64 -17.09
C ASP A 115 14.22 -1.68 -16.13
N LYS A 116 13.93 -0.39 -16.17
CA LYS A 116 14.50 0.64 -15.29
C LYS A 116 13.49 1.20 -14.29
N GLN A 117 12.42 0.47 -14.03
CA GLN A 117 11.38 0.89 -13.09
C GLN A 117 11.93 1.05 -11.68
N ASN A 118 11.38 2.01 -10.96
CA ASN A 118 11.75 2.27 -9.56
C ASN A 118 10.51 2.26 -8.67
N ALA A 119 10.54 1.46 -7.61
CA ALA A 119 9.44 1.38 -6.65
C ALA A 119 9.96 1.52 -5.23
N ILE A 120 9.38 2.45 -4.49
CA ILE A 120 9.64 2.67 -3.08
C ILE A 120 8.33 2.48 -2.32
N SER A 121 8.31 1.60 -1.32
CA SER A 121 7.17 1.39 -0.43
C SER A 121 7.59 1.65 1.02
N ASN A 122 7.09 2.73 1.59
CA ASN A 122 7.25 3.08 2.99
C ASN A 122 5.95 2.78 3.73
N MET A 123 6.06 2.13 4.89
CA MET A 123 4.91 1.78 5.71
C MET A 123 5.21 2.00 7.18
N ASP A 124 4.49 2.91 7.80
CA ASP A 124 4.56 3.20 9.23
C ASP A 124 3.29 2.69 9.91
N VAL A 125 3.44 1.74 10.83
CA VAL A 125 2.32 1.17 11.61
C VAL A 125 2.54 1.44 13.09
N TYR A 126 1.59 2.14 13.71
CA TYR A 126 1.61 2.50 15.11
C TYR A 126 0.57 1.66 15.87
N LEU A 127 1.04 0.70 16.66
CA LEU A 127 0.23 -0.16 17.50
C LEU A 127 0.04 0.53 18.86
N ASN A 128 -0.95 1.44 18.93
CA ASN A 128 -1.17 2.30 20.07
C ASN A 128 -1.97 1.61 21.18
N GLY A 129 -2.94 0.78 20.82
CA GLY A 129 -3.83 0.10 21.75
C GLY A 129 -3.33 -1.28 22.18
N GLY A 130 -3.63 -1.67 23.42
CA GLY A 130 -3.33 -3.01 23.92
C GLY A 130 -4.06 -4.09 23.13
N GLY A 131 -3.43 -5.24 22.93
CA GLY A 131 -3.98 -6.36 22.16
C GLY A 131 -4.00 -6.14 20.65
N SER A 132 -3.51 -5.00 20.14
CA SER A 132 -3.43 -4.77 18.70
C SER A 132 -2.40 -5.66 18.02
N SER A 133 -2.66 -6.03 16.78
CA SER A 133 -1.76 -6.89 16.01
C SER A 133 -1.71 -6.49 14.54
N ALA A 134 -0.50 -6.51 13.98
CA ALA A 134 -0.27 -6.23 12.57
C ALA A 134 0.53 -7.35 11.91
N GLN A 135 0.08 -7.78 10.72
CA GLN A 135 0.81 -8.69 9.85
C GLN A 135 1.06 -7.99 8.52
N ILE A 136 2.32 -7.79 8.17
CA ILE A 136 2.74 -7.08 6.97
C ILE A 136 3.57 -8.04 6.14
N ILE A 137 3.08 -8.39 4.96
CA ILE A 137 3.75 -9.29 4.02
C ILE A 137 3.94 -8.56 2.69
N SER A 138 5.19 -8.43 2.25
CA SER A 138 5.53 -7.94 0.92
C SER A 138 6.12 -9.08 0.10
N ARG A 139 5.56 -9.32 -1.07
CA ARG A 139 6.06 -10.28 -2.05
C ARG A 139 6.41 -9.56 -3.33
N SER A 140 7.65 -9.67 -3.76
CA SER A 140 8.12 -8.89 -4.88
C SER A 140 8.99 -9.67 -5.86
N VAL A 141 8.97 -9.21 -7.12
CA VAL A 141 9.88 -9.67 -8.17
C VAL A 141 10.50 -8.43 -8.82
N ALA A 142 11.82 -8.37 -8.86
CA ALA A 142 12.56 -7.31 -9.54
C ALA A 142 13.38 -7.92 -10.68
N ARG A 143 13.27 -7.35 -11.89
CA ARG A 143 13.96 -7.80 -13.10
C ARG A 143 14.65 -6.65 -13.83
N GLY A 144 15.54 -7.00 -14.77
CA GLY A 144 16.25 -6.02 -15.58
C GLY A 144 17.20 -5.16 -14.76
N GLU A 145 17.10 -3.87 -14.89
CA GLU A 145 17.85 -2.87 -14.11
C GLU A 145 16.96 -2.16 -13.07
N SER A 146 15.80 -2.76 -12.74
CA SER A 146 14.83 -2.14 -11.85
C SER A 146 15.32 -2.07 -10.41
N ARG A 147 14.70 -1.18 -9.64
CA ARG A 147 15.04 -0.98 -8.23
C ARG A 147 13.78 -1.01 -7.37
N GLN A 148 13.84 -1.74 -6.26
CA GLN A 148 12.80 -1.78 -5.25
C GLN A 148 13.37 -1.43 -3.89
N VAL A 149 12.62 -0.66 -3.11
CA VAL A 149 12.89 -0.40 -1.70
C VAL A 149 11.61 -0.66 -0.91
N PHE A 150 11.68 -1.57 0.05
CA PHE A 150 10.63 -1.82 1.01
C PHE A 150 11.11 -1.41 2.40
N HIS A 151 10.42 -0.45 3.01
CA HIS A 151 10.80 0.10 4.30
C HIS A 151 9.59 0.07 5.26
N PRO A 152 9.28 -1.10 5.85
CA PRO A 152 8.26 -1.22 6.88
C PRO A 152 8.81 -0.77 8.23
N LYS A 153 7.97 -0.10 9.01
CA LYS A 153 8.25 0.29 10.38
C LYS A 153 7.04 0.00 11.25
N ALA A 154 7.23 -0.75 12.31
CA ALA A 154 6.21 -1.00 13.32
C ALA A 154 6.65 -0.39 14.65
N VAL A 155 5.77 0.40 15.27
CA VAL A 155 6.01 1.03 16.57
C VAL A 155 4.98 0.50 17.57
N GLY A 156 5.41 -0.34 18.50
CA GLY A 156 4.57 -0.82 19.60
C GLY A 156 4.58 0.18 20.75
N ARG A 157 3.40 0.64 21.14
CA ARG A 157 3.20 1.58 22.26
C ARG A 157 2.43 0.96 23.44
N ALA A 158 2.00 -0.29 23.29
CA ALA A 158 1.27 -1.07 24.29
C ALA A 158 1.65 -2.55 24.17
N LEU A 159 1.03 -3.45 24.92
CA LEU A 159 1.16 -4.89 24.70
C LEU A 159 0.53 -5.24 23.35
N CYS A 160 1.34 -5.52 22.36
CA CYS A 160 0.93 -5.70 20.96
C CYS A 160 1.80 -6.74 20.25
N HIS A 161 1.41 -7.11 19.04
CA HIS A 161 2.15 -8.04 18.19
C HIS A 161 2.31 -7.50 16.79
N ALA A 162 3.51 -7.62 16.22
CA ALA A 162 3.77 -7.29 14.83
C ALA A 162 4.58 -8.40 14.14
N HIS A 163 4.19 -8.79 12.94
CA HIS A 163 4.91 -9.67 12.05
C HIS A 163 5.19 -8.96 10.75
N ILE A 164 6.46 -8.92 10.34
CA ILE A 164 6.88 -8.34 9.06
C ILE A 164 7.64 -9.42 8.29
N GLN A 165 7.21 -9.65 7.05
CA GLN A 165 7.84 -10.61 6.15
C GLN A 165 8.05 -9.97 4.78
N CYS A 166 9.24 -10.14 4.21
CA CYS A 166 9.57 -9.70 2.87
C CYS A 166 10.15 -10.87 2.08
N ASP A 167 9.43 -11.30 1.06
CA ASP A 167 9.86 -12.34 0.13
C ASP A 167 10.16 -11.69 -1.23
N SER A 168 11.43 -11.69 -1.65
CA SER A 168 11.86 -11.04 -2.88
C SER A 168 12.59 -11.99 -3.80
N ILE A 169 12.24 -11.95 -5.09
CA ILE A 169 12.98 -12.59 -6.17
C ILE A 169 13.68 -11.49 -6.97
N ILE A 170 15.01 -11.52 -7.00
CA ILE A 170 15.82 -10.53 -7.71
C ILE A 170 16.51 -11.22 -8.87
N MET A 171 16.34 -10.68 -10.06
CA MET A 171 16.88 -11.24 -11.31
C MET A 171 17.67 -10.18 -12.08
N ASP A 172 18.59 -10.62 -12.94
CA ASP A 172 19.40 -9.77 -13.81
C ASP A 172 20.28 -8.79 -13.01
N GLN A 173 20.16 -7.49 -13.26
CA GLN A 173 20.88 -6.41 -12.57
C GLN A 173 19.98 -5.64 -11.59
N ALA A 174 18.80 -6.16 -11.27
CA ALA A 174 17.87 -5.53 -10.36
C ALA A 174 18.42 -5.42 -8.93
N LYS A 175 17.89 -4.50 -8.15
CA LYS A 175 18.33 -4.22 -6.77
C LYS A 175 17.14 -4.02 -5.84
#